data_1ea78847d54fa40a4ab00cc2a134cb82
#
_entry.id   1ea78847d54fa40a4ab00cc2a134cb82
#
_cell.length_a   1.000
_cell.length_b   1.000
_cell.length_c   1.000
_cell.angle_alpha   90.00
_cell.angle_beta   90.00
_cell.angle_gamma   90.00
#
_symmetry.space_group_name_H-M   'P 1'
#
loop_
_entity.id
_entity.type
_entity.pdbx_description
1 polymer ?
#
loop_
_entity_poly.entity_id
_entity_poly.type
_entity_poly.pdbx_seq_one_letter_code
_entity_poly.pdbx_strand_id
1 'polypeptide(L)'
;AFRDDALGGNAVGNIIIDHCSASWGLDENMSIYRHVYNRGADGHGLKLPTVNITIQNSIFSEALDTYNHAFGATIGGHNSMFCRNLFASNISRNSSVGMDEDFNFVNNVVFNWWNRSVDGGDNKSFYNMINNYFKPGPITPLDKPISYRILKPEAGRDKNRPLSFGKAYVNGNIIHGNAKVTKNNWDGGVQLKDGVDSEKFLPQIKSDEAFKMPPVTIMDTPKAYSFVLDNAGANFPKRDAVDSRVIKTVRMGKAIYVKDAPEFVSPYVKRRLPADSYKQGIITDIRQVGGLPEYKGEPYADTDNDGMPDVWEVANGLNPNDP
;
A
#
# COMPACT_ATOMS: atom_id res chain seq x y z
N ALA A 1 21.34 4.51 -12.75
CA ALA A 1 20.45 5.02 -11.71
C ALA A 1 19.81 3.83 -11.00
N PHE A 2 19.88 3.80 -9.71
CA PHE A 2 19.23 2.79 -8.89
C PHE A 2 17.74 3.14 -8.81
N ARG A 3 16.88 2.13 -8.84
CA ARG A 3 15.46 2.24 -8.55
C ARG A 3 15.30 1.67 -7.15
N ASP A 4 15.23 2.54 -6.18
CA ASP A 4 15.17 2.14 -4.78
C ASP A 4 13.78 2.39 -4.21
N ASP A 5 13.40 1.52 -3.29
CA ASP A 5 12.20 1.67 -2.48
C ASP A 5 12.45 2.75 -1.40
N ALA A 6 11.39 3.42 -0.98
CA ALA A 6 11.52 4.38 0.11
C ALA A 6 11.76 3.68 1.46
N LEU A 7 11.16 2.51 1.66
CA LEU A 7 11.36 1.64 2.83
C LEU A 7 11.27 0.19 2.38
N GLY A 8 12.28 -0.62 2.72
CA GLY A 8 12.30 -2.01 2.29
C GLY A 8 13.16 -2.91 3.16
N GLY A 9 12.94 -4.20 3.01
CA GLY A 9 13.71 -5.24 3.67
C GLY A 9 13.50 -6.61 3.03
N ASN A 10 14.56 -7.41 3.00
CA ASN A 10 14.55 -8.75 2.42
C ASN A 10 14.57 -9.81 3.51
N ALA A 11 13.70 -10.82 3.37
CA ALA A 11 13.68 -12.03 4.21
C ALA A 11 13.78 -11.72 5.72
N VAL A 12 12.92 -10.84 6.19
CA VAL A 12 12.88 -10.38 7.58
C VAL A 12 11.75 -11.04 8.36
N GLY A 13 11.82 -10.99 9.66
CA GLY A 13 10.77 -11.49 10.54
C GLY A 13 10.78 -10.78 11.90
N ASN A 14 9.64 -10.89 12.59
CA ASN A 14 9.44 -10.27 13.90
C ASN A 14 9.63 -8.74 13.87
N ILE A 15 8.96 -8.08 12.90
CA ILE A 15 9.03 -6.64 12.68
C ILE A 15 7.64 -6.02 12.81
N ILE A 16 7.59 -4.88 13.46
CA ILE A 16 6.45 -3.98 13.47
C ILE A 16 6.88 -2.65 12.84
N ILE A 17 6.13 -2.21 11.84
CA ILE A 17 6.23 -0.87 11.25
C ILE A 17 4.92 -0.17 11.59
N ASP A 18 5.02 0.83 12.44
CA ASP A 18 3.87 1.54 13.00
C ASP A 18 4.08 3.06 12.92
N HIS A 19 3.02 3.79 12.54
CA HIS A 19 3.03 5.24 12.39
C HIS A 19 4.23 5.80 11.59
N CYS A 20 4.58 5.10 10.51
CA CYS A 20 5.63 5.53 9.58
C CYS A 20 5.03 6.17 8.33
N SER A 21 5.78 7.07 7.71
CA SER A 21 5.44 7.64 6.41
C SER A 21 6.57 7.36 5.43
N ALA A 22 6.26 6.67 4.33
CA ALA A 22 7.20 6.41 3.24
C ALA A 22 6.59 6.91 1.93
N SER A 23 7.29 7.84 1.28
CA SER A 23 6.86 8.50 0.05
C SER A 23 8.02 8.68 -0.90
N TRP A 24 7.69 8.90 -2.19
CA TRP A 24 8.65 9.30 -3.21
C TRP A 24 9.68 8.21 -3.59
N GLY A 25 9.37 6.95 -3.33
CA GLY A 25 10.15 5.82 -3.84
C GLY A 25 10.23 5.83 -5.36
N LEU A 26 11.35 5.37 -5.91
CA LEU A 26 11.57 5.28 -7.35
C LEU A 26 11.07 3.94 -7.93
N ASP A 27 10.88 2.94 -7.09
CA ASP A 27 10.22 1.67 -7.41
C ASP A 27 8.94 1.54 -6.57
N GLU A 28 9.01 1.01 -5.35
CA GLU A 28 7.93 1.01 -4.37
C GLU A 28 8.16 2.03 -3.25
N ASN A 29 7.09 2.45 -2.58
CA ASN A 29 7.23 3.15 -1.31
C ASN A 29 7.53 2.19 -0.15
N MET A 30 7.10 0.90 -0.26
CA MET A 30 7.33 -0.11 0.75
C MET A 30 7.50 -1.49 0.12
N SER A 31 8.59 -2.20 0.46
CA SER A 31 8.81 -3.57 0.02
C SER A 31 9.28 -4.47 1.16
N ILE A 32 8.37 -5.27 1.68
CA ILE A 32 8.67 -6.34 2.63
C ILE A 32 7.92 -7.59 2.22
N TYR A 33 8.62 -8.54 1.60
CA TYR A 33 8.06 -9.80 1.12
C TYR A 33 9.15 -10.87 1.01
N ARG A 34 8.76 -12.10 0.62
CA ARG A 34 9.71 -13.21 0.45
C ARG A 34 10.83 -12.88 -0.53
N HIS A 35 12.06 -13.05 -0.10
CA HIS A 35 13.23 -12.87 -0.95
C HIS A 35 13.72 -14.20 -1.52
N VAL A 36 14.18 -14.17 -2.77
CA VAL A 36 14.82 -15.33 -3.39
C VAL A 36 16.24 -15.44 -2.88
N TYR A 37 16.53 -16.52 -2.18
CA TYR A 37 17.86 -16.89 -1.83
C TYR A 37 18.20 -18.26 -2.43
N ASN A 38 19.45 -18.51 -2.68
CA ASN A 38 19.98 -19.74 -3.27
C ASN A 38 19.20 -20.23 -4.51
N ARG A 39 19.80 -20.14 -5.67
CA ARG A 39 19.24 -20.72 -6.89
C ARG A 39 19.58 -22.19 -6.89
N GLY A 40 18.58 -23.05 -6.75
CA GLY A 40 18.74 -24.50 -6.94
C GLY A 40 19.29 -24.85 -8.30
N ALA A 41 19.73 -26.09 -8.47
CA ALA A 41 20.26 -26.62 -9.73
C ALA A 41 19.28 -26.53 -10.92
N ASP A 42 17.98 -26.42 -10.64
CA ASP A 42 16.88 -26.20 -11.59
C ASP A 42 16.72 -24.75 -12.04
N GLY A 43 17.56 -23.83 -11.55
CA GLY A 43 17.47 -22.40 -11.82
C GLY A 43 16.36 -21.65 -11.07
N HIS A 44 15.53 -22.36 -10.30
CA HIS A 44 14.50 -21.77 -9.45
C HIS A 44 15.05 -21.46 -8.06
N GLY A 45 14.92 -20.21 -7.64
CA GLY A 45 15.36 -19.81 -6.32
C GLY A 45 14.40 -20.29 -5.23
N LEU A 46 14.96 -20.77 -4.13
CA LEU A 46 14.20 -20.91 -2.89
C LEU A 46 13.90 -19.52 -2.33
N LYS A 47 12.65 -19.33 -1.88
CA LYS A 47 12.27 -18.09 -1.21
C LYS A 47 12.26 -18.29 0.29
N LEU A 48 13.05 -17.50 1.00
CA LEU A 48 12.92 -17.41 2.45
C LEU A 48 11.57 -16.79 2.81
N PRO A 49 10.83 -17.39 3.74
CA PRO A 49 9.57 -16.80 4.20
C PRO A 49 9.83 -15.50 4.95
N THR A 50 8.98 -14.52 4.74
CA THR A 50 8.80 -13.38 5.63
C THR A 50 7.77 -13.79 6.68
N VAL A 51 8.02 -13.56 7.96
CA VAL A 51 7.18 -14.07 9.05
C VAL A 51 6.97 -13.04 10.15
N ASN A 52 5.78 -13.04 10.75
CA ASN A 52 5.44 -12.16 11.88
C ASN A 52 5.70 -10.68 11.57
N ILE A 53 5.18 -10.20 10.45
CA ILE A 53 5.29 -8.79 10.05
C ILE A 53 3.97 -8.10 10.37
N THR A 54 4.06 -6.98 11.09
CA THR A 54 2.93 -6.06 11.25
C THR A 54 3.29 -4.73 10.61
N ILE A 55 2.49 -4.29 9.64
CA ILE A 55 2.56 -2.95 9.07
C ILE A 55 1.24 -2.28 9.33
N GLN A 56 1.25 -1.24 10.19
CA GLN A 56 0.01 -0.61 10.61
C GLN A 56 0.14 0.91 10.73
N ASN A 57 -1.02 1.59 10.69
CA ASN A 57 -1.16 3.03 10.93
C ASN A 57 -0.13 3.87 10.13
N SER A 58 0.27 3.44 8.95
CA SER A 58 1.35 4.04 8.17
C SER A 58 0.84 4.62 6.86
N ILE A 59 1.58 5.56 6.26
CA ILE A 59 1.27 6.18 4.97
C ILE A 59 2.31 5.75 3.93
N PHE A 60 1.82 5.27 2.77
CA PHE A 60 2.61 4.96 1.59
C PHE A 60 2.05 5.75 0.40
N SER A 61 2.72 6.85 0.02
CA SER A 61 2.12 7.78 -0.92
C SER A 61 3.09 8.35 -1.94
N GLU A 62 2.53 8.73 -3.09
CA GLU A 62 3.21 9.56 -4.09
C GLU A 62 4.55 8.99 -4.57
N ALA A 63 4.64 7.69 -4.81
CA ALA A 63 5.82 7.14 -5.49
C ALA A 63 6.08 7.83 -6.83
N LEU A 64 7.34 8.06 -7.19
CA LEU A 64 7.74 8.89 -8.33
C LEU A 64 7.68 8.12 -9.65
N ASP A 65 6.86 8.58 -10.61
CA ASP A 65 6.69 7.95 -11.92
C ASP A 65 7.82 8.31 -12.92
N THR A 66 9.07 8.15 -12.49
CA THR A 66 10.24 8.42 -13.32
C THR A 66 10.64 7.26 -14.22
N TYR A 67 10.23 6.02 -13.85
CA TYR A 67 10.58 4.77 -14.54
C TYR A 67 9.37 3.94 -14.97
N ASN A 68 8.17 4.52 -15.02
CA ASN A 68 6.90 3.79 -15.16
C ASN A 68 6.63 2.81 -14.01
N HIS A 69 7.19 3.06 -12.83
CA HIS A 69 6.93 2.32 -11.62
C HIS A 69 5.96 3.11 -10.72
N ALA A 70 6.38 3.97 -9.83
CA ALA A 70 5.50 4.71 -8.91
C ALA A 70 4.53 3.79 -8.15
N PHE A 71 5.07 2.71 -7.56
CA PHE A 71 4.29 1.68 -6.91
C PHE A 71 4.11 1.96 -5.40
N GLY A 72 2.96 1.57 -4.87
CA GLY A 72 2.67 1.73 -3.45
C GLY A 72 3.48 0.78 -2.59
N ALA A 73 3.26 -0.53 -2.74
CA ALA A 73 3.96 -1.53 -1.95
C ALA A 73 3.99 -2.91 -2.61
N THR A 74 5.01 -3.70 -2.29
CA THR A 74 5.00 -5.15 -2.42
C THR A 74 5.21 -5.74 -1.03
N ILE A 75 4.18 -6.32 -0.45
CA ILE A 75 4.17 -6.83 0.92
C ILE A 75 3.55 -8.22 1.00
N GLY A 76 3.92 -8.96 2.01
CA GLY A 76 3.40 -10.28 2.28
C GLY A 76 4.15 -10.92 3.45
N GLY A 77 3.68 -12.07 3.91
CA GLY A 77 4.34 -12.82 4.96
C GLY A 77 3.41 -13.79 5.67
N HIS A 78 3.97 -14.87 6.18
CA HIS A 78 3.24 -15.79 7.03
C HIS A 78 3.00 -15.18 8.42
N ASN A 79 1.81 -15.39 8.97
CA ASN A 79 1.40 -14.86 10.26
C ASN A 79 1.60 -13.33 10.33
N SER A 80 1.24 -12.62 9.27
CA SER A 80 1.48 -11.18 9.12
C SER A 80 0.19 -10.39 9.03
N MET A 81 0.23 -9.12 9.43
CA MET A 81 -0.93 -8.21 9.47
C MET A 81 -0.61 -6.88 8.82
N PHE A 82 -1.46 -6.45 7.90
CA PHE A 82 -1.38 -5.15 7.22
C PHE A 82 -2.68 -4.40 7.48
N CYS A 83 -2.67 -3.46 8.42
CA CYS A 83 -3.91 -2.84 8.85
C CYS A 83 -3.80 -1.33 9.11
N ARG A 84 -4.91 -0.64 8.85
CA ARG A 84 -5.05 0.80 9.11
C ARG A 84 -4.01 1.67 8.41
N ASN A 85 -3.52 1.24 7.25
CA ASN A 85 -2.59 2.00 6.43
C ASN A 85 -3.32 2.83 5.37
N LEU A 86 -2.68 3.89 4.93
CA LEU A 86 -3.08 4.68 3.78
C LEU A 86 -2.12 4.44 2.61
N PHE A 87 -2.67 3.99 1.48
CA PHE A 87 -1.99 3.95 0.19
C PHE A 87 -2.59 5.03 -0.70
N ALA A 88 -1.83 6.05 -1.06
CA ALA A 88 -2.38 7.22 -1.75
C ALA A 88 -1.54 7.68 -2.95
N SER A 89 -2.19 7.88 -4.08
CA SER A 89 -1.59 8.46 -5.29
C SER A 89 -0.37 7.68 -5.79
N ASN A 90 -0.47 6.36 -5.79
CA ASN A 90 0.49 5.46 -6.43
C ASN A 90 -0.16 4.86 -7.69
N ILE A 91 0.59 4.76 -8.78
CA ILE A 91 0.07 4.23 -10.05
C ILE A 91 -0.54 2.84 -9.88
N SER A 92 0.11 2.01 -9.06
CA SER A 92 -0.15 0.58 -9.00
C SER A 92 0.34 0.00 -7.67
N ARG A 93 0.03 -1.29 -7.43
CA ARG A 93 0.49 -2.02 -6.24
C ARG A 93 0.12 -1.32 -4.92
N ASN A 94 -1.17 -1.17 -4.69
CA ASN A 94 -1.71 -0.57 -3.46
C ASN A 94 -2.40 -1.60 -2.52
N SER A 95 -1.82 -2.80 -2.25
CA SER A 95 -0.46 -3.27 -2.48
C SER A 95 -0.40 -4.41 -3.50
N SER A 96 0.82 -4.85 -3.85
CA SER A 96 1.04 -6.14 -4.50
C SER A 96 1.38 -7.20 -3.47
N VAL A 97 0.82 -8.40 -3.62
CA VAL A 97 0.98 -9.50 -2.68
C VAL A 97 2.16 -10.36 -3.09
N GLY A 98 3.05 -10.69 -2.18
CA GLY A 98 4.10 -11.67 -2.40
C GLY A 98 3.54 -13.06 -2.71
N MET A 99 4.31 -13.90 -3.38
CA MET A 99 3.90 -15.28 -3.69
C MET A 99 4.03 -16.19 -2.46
N ASP A 100 3.11 -17.16 -2.32
CA ASP A 100 3.08 -18.14 -1.22
C ASP A 100 3.00 -17.44 0.16
N GLU A 101 2.08 -16.47 0.27
CA GLU A 101 1.94 -15.61 1.43
C GLU A 101 0.49 -15.60 1.95
N ASP A 102 0.36 -15.43 3.28
CA ASP A 102 -0.91 -15.13 3.93
C ASP A 102 -1.07 -13.61 3.97
N PHE A 103 -2.06 -13.11 3.27
CA PHE A 103 -2.24 -11.68 3.10
C PHE A 103 -3.46 -11.18 3.88
N ASN A 104 -3.21 -10.62 5.06
CA ASN A 104 -4.25 -10.04 5.92
C ASN A 104 -4.29 -8.52 5.78
N PHE A 105 -5.24 -8.02 4.99
CA PHE A 105 -5.38 -6.60 4.65
C PHE A 105 -6.70 -6.08 5.24
N VAL A 106 -6.59 -5.39 6.39
CA VAL A 106 -7.73 -5.06 7.25
C VAL A 106 -7.79 -3.56 7.53
N ASN A 107 -8.93 -2.93 7.31
CA ASN A 107 -9.17 -1.50 7.62
C ASN A 107 -8.18 -0.52 6.97
N ASN A 108 -7.64 -0.83 5.80
CA ASN A 108 -6.78 0.09 5.07
C ASN A 108 -7.60 1.03 4.18
N VAL A 109 -6.98 2.13 3.78
CA VAL A 109 -7.52 3.08 2.79
C VAL A 109 -6.64 3.07 1.56
N VAL A 110 -7.25 2.90 0.38
CA VAL A 110 -6.57 2.99 -0.91
C VAL A 110 -7.18 4.13 -1.71
N PHE A 111 -6.37 5.09 -2.15
CA PHE A 111 -6.81 6.28 -2.87
C PHE A 111 -6.02 6.52 -4.16
N ASN A 112 -6.74 6.86 -5.24
CA ASN A 112 -6.17 7.45 -6.46
C ASN A 112 -5.14 6.56 -7.18
N TRP A 113 -5.51 5.33 -7.51
CA TRP A 113 -4.70 4.43 -8.35
C TRP A 113 -5.06 4.55 -9.83
N TRP A 114 -4.07 4.32 -10.71
CA TRP A 114 -4.31 4.37 -12.16
C TRP A 114 -4.51 2.98 -12.77
N ASN A 115 -3.65 2.01 -12.39
CA ASN A 115 -3.58 0.72 -13.08
C ASN A 115 -4.03 -0.46 -12.21
N ARG A 116 -3.55 -0.54 -10.96
CA ARG A 116 -3.85 -1.66 -10.06
C ARG A 116 -4.11 -1.15 -8.66
N SER A 117 -5.17 -1.66 -8.05
CA SER A 117 -5.40 -1.52 -6.61
C SER A 117 -4.58 -2.55 -5.83
N VAL A 118 -5.18 -3.63 -5.34
CA VAL A 118 -4.47 -4.76 -4.73
C VAL A 118 -4.41 -5.92 -5.71
N ASP A 119 -3.24 -6.52 -5.89
CA ASP A 119 -3.04 -7.64 -6.81
C ASP A 119 -1.89 -8.55 -6.37
N GLY A 120 -1.64 -9.63 -7.10
CA GLY A 120 -0.49 -10.50 -6.89
C GLY A 120 -0.81 -11.81 -6.20
N GLY A 121 0.18 -12.36 -5.51
CA GLY A 121 0.14 -13.70 -4.93
C GLY A 121 0.31 -14.82 -5.96
N ASP A 122 -0.12 -16.00 -5.60
CA ASP A 122 -0.12 -17.19 -6.44
C ASP A 122 -1.19 -18.22 -5.99
N ASN A 123 -1.11 -19.42 -6.50
CA ASN A 123 -2.04 -20.49 -6.17
C ASN A 123 -1.95 -21.04 -4.74
N LYS A 124 -0.96 -20.61 -3.97
CA LYS A 124 -0.78 -20.98 -2.55
C LYS A 124 -1.14 -19.84 -1.60
N SER A 125 -1.38 -18.64 -2.13
CA SER A 125 -1.68 -17.47 -1.31
C SER A 125 -3.09 -17.52 -0.73
N PHE A 126 -3.23 -16.96 0.47
CA PHE A 126 -4.52 -16.78 1.14
C PHE A 126 -4.73 -15.28 1.40
N TYR A 127 -5.93 -14.79 1.08
CA TYR A 127 -6.24 -13.37 1.20
C TYR A 127 -7.41 -13.16 2.17
N ASN A 128 -7.21 -12.32 3.16
CA ASN A 128 -8.26 -11.71 3.96
C ASN A 128 -8.34 -10.22 3.60
N MET A 129 -9.34 -9.83 2.83
CA MET A 129 -9.60 -8.45 2.43
C MET A 129 -10.83 -7.95 3.20
N ILE A 130 -10.60 -7.31 4.37
CA ILE A 130 -11.66 -7.05 5.34
C ILE A 130 -11.81 -5.56 5.63
N ASN A 131 -13.01 -5.02 5.42
CA ASN A 131 -13.40 -3.67 5.81
C ASN A 131 -12.41 -2.57 5.36
N ASN A 132 -11.88 -2.67 4.14
CA ASN A 132 -11.02 -1.65 3.56
C ASN A 132 -11.85 -0.62 2.78
N TYR A 133 -11.34 0.59 2.67
CA TYR A 133 -11.99 1.67 1.92
C TYR A 133 -11.19 2.01 0.65
N PHE A 134 -11.79 1.80 -0.51
CA PHE A 134 -11.21 2.11 -1.81
C PHE A 134 -11.87 3.37 -2.36
N LYS A 135 -11.11 4.42 -2.57
CA LYS A 135 -11.58 5.71 -3.08
C LYS A 135 -10.91 6.04 -4.41
N PRO A 136 -11.58 5.81 -5.55
CA PRO A 136 -11.11 6.31 -6.83
C PRO A 136 -10.80 7.80 -6.75
N GLY A 137 -9.71 8.22 -7.38
CA GLY A 137 -9.27 9.60 -7.40
C GLY A 137 -9.14 10.16 -8.81
N PRO A 138 -8.52 11.35 -8.99
CA PRO A 138 -8.46 12.04 -10.26
C PRO A 138 -7.81 11.25 -11.40
N ILE A 139 -6.82 10.39 -11.11
CA ILE A 139 -6.15 9.56 -12.14
C ILE A 139 -6.85 8.22 -12.39
N THR A 140 -7.75 7.81 -11.50
CA THR A 140 -8.40 6.49 -11.60
C THR A 140 -9.34 6.46 -12.80
N PRO A 141 -9.21 5.51 -13.76
CA PRO A 141 -10.07 5.42 -14.93
C PRO A 141 -11.48 4.96 -14.56
N LEU A 142 -12.40 5.88 -14.33
CA LEU A 142 -13.76 5.60 -13.83
C LEU A 142 -14.63 4.82 -14.82
N ASP A 143 -14.29 4.85 -16.10
CA ASP A 143 -14.93 4.12 -17.19
C ASP A 143 -14.51 2.65 -17.29
N LYS A 144 -13.54 2.21 -16.47
CA LYS A 144 -12.96 0.87 -16.52
C LYS A 144 -13.22 0.08 -15.24
N PRO A 145 -13.28 -1.27 -15.33
CA PRO A 145 -13.46 -2.14 -14.16
C PRO A 145 -12.42 -1.96 -13.06
N ILE A 146 -11.24 -1.46 -13.41
CA ILE A 146 -10.18 -1.16 -12.44
C ILE A 146 -10.62 -0.16 -11.37
N SER A 147 -11.57 0.74 -11.67
CA SER A 147 -12.06 1.75 -10.73
C SER A 147 -12.78 1.18 -9.50
N TYR A 148 -13.30 -0.03 -9.61
CA TYR A 148 -13.99 -0.71 -8.50
C TYR A 148 -13.35 -2.06 -8.12
N ARG A 149 -12.12 -2.30 -8.56
CA ARG A 149 -11.37 -3.51 -8.20
C ARG A 149 -10.89 -3.44 -6.74
N ILE A 150 -11.24 -4.46 -5.97
CA ILE A 150 -10.71 -4.70 -4.62
C ILE A 150 -9.46 -5.55 -4.69
N LEU A 151 -9.53 -6.68 -5.40
CA LEU A 151 -8.46 -7.66 -5.49
C LEU A 151 -8.37 -8.24 -6.90
N LYS A 152 -7.14 -8.39 -7.39
CA LYS A 152 -6.83 -9.20 -8.57
C LYS A 152 -5.84 -10.29 -8.18
N PRO A 153 -6.31 -11.48 -7.76
CA PRO A 153 -5.43 -12.60 -7.45
C PRO A 153 -4.72 -13.09 -8.71
N GLU A 154 -3.46 -13.50 -8.57
CA GLU A 154 -2.67 -14.07 -9.65
C GLU A 154 -2.44 -15.58 -9.43
N ALA A 155 -2.22 -16.32 -10.53
CA ALA A 155 -2.02 -17.77 -10.50
C ALA A 155 -0.54 -18.16 -10.27
N GLY A 156 0.32 -17.17 -10.04
CA GLY A 156 1.76 -17.37 -9.97
C GLY A 156 2.45 -17.29 -11.34
N ARG A 157 3.74 -17.58 -11.36
CA ARG A 157 4.60 -17.39 -12.55
C ARG A 157 4.98 -18.67 -13.27
N ASP A 158 4.65 -19.84 -12.71
CA ASP A 158 4.96 -21.13 -13.34
C ASP A 158 3.98 -21.42 -14.46
N LYS A 159 4.46 -21.25 -15.70
CA LYS A 159 3.66 -21.47 -16.92
C LYS A 159 3.42 -22.95 -17.24
N ASN A 160 4.12 -23.85 -16.59
CA ASN A 160 4.04 -25.29 -16.85
C ASN A 160 2.98 -25.98 -15.98
N ARG A 161 2.37 -25.25 -15.03
CA ARG A 161 1.31 -25.77 -14.18
C ARG A 161 -0.08 -25.42 -14.71
N PRO A 162 -1.09 -26.27 -14.48
CA PRO A 162 -2.47 -25.89 -14.72
C PRO A 162 -2.81 -24.59 -14.00
N LEU A 163 -3.61 -23.75 -14.63
CA LEU A 163 -4.05 -22.47 -14.08
C LEU A 163 -4.85 -22.73 -12.79
N SER A 164 -4.35 -22.21 -11.68
CA SER A 164 -4.99 -22.29 -10.36
C SER A 164 -4.65 -21.05 -9.54
N PHE A 165 -5.51 -20.73 -8.58
CA PHE A 165 -5.41 -19.52 -7.77
C PHE A 165 -5.46 -19.88 -6.28
N GLY A 166 -4.94 -19.02 -5.46
CA GLY A 166 -5.14 -19.05 -4.01
C GLY A 166 -6.58 -18.76 -3.62
N LYS A 167 -6.85 -18.77 -2.33
CA LYS A 167 -8.19 -18.58 -1.76
C LYS A 167 -8.32 -17.17 -1.17
N ALA A 168 -9.51 -16.58 -1.31
CA ALA A 168 -9.76 -15.23 -0.81
C ALA A 168 -11.08 -15.13 -0.02
N TYR A 169 -11.00 -14.53 1.15
CA TYR A 169 -12.15 -13.99 1.88
C TYR A 169 -12.18 -12.48 1.65
N VAL A 170 -13.24 -11.98 1.03
CA VAL A 170 -13.38 -10.57 0.66
C VAL A 170 -14.73 -10.08 1.13
N ASN A 171 -14.75 -9.27 2.19
CA ASN A 171 -15.99 -8.85 2.83
C ASN A 171 -15.90 -7.46 3.48
N GLY A 172 -17.00 -6.72 3.47
CA GLY A 172 -17.15 -5.45 4.16
C GLY A 172 -16.35 -4.30 3.54
N ASN A 173 -15.72 -4.51 2.38
CA ASN A 173 -14.98 -3.44 1.72
C ASN A 173 -15.94 -2.45 1.03
N ILE A 174 -15.64 -1.16 1.14
CA ILE A 174 -16.40 -0.09 0.47
C ILE A 174 -15.61 0.41 -0.74
N ILE A 175 -16.28 0.46 -1.88
CA ILE A 175 -15.81 1.19 -3.07
C ILE A 175 -16.59 2.49 -3.17
N HIS A 176 -15.91 3.60 -2.91
CA HIS A 176 -16.51 4.92 -3.00
C HIS A 176 -17.11 5.16 -4.39
N GLY A 177 -18.40 5.49 -4.43
CA GLY A 177 -19.12 5.72 -5.69
C GLY A 177 -19.62 4.44 -6.39
N ASN A 178 -19.41 3.23 -5.84
CA ASN A 178 -19.93 1.99 -6.41
C ASN A 178 -20.74 1.19 -5.38
N ALA A 179 -22.02 1.45 -5.30
CA ALA A 179 -22.93 0.80 -4.35
C ALA A 179 -23.09 -0.72 -4.60
N LYS A 180 -23.00 -1.16 -5.86
CA LYS A 180 -23.13 -2.57 -6.24
C LYS A 180 -22.00 -3.41 -5.62
N VAL A 181 -20.75 -3.04 -5.88
CA VAL A 181 -19.58 -3.74 -5.35
C VAL A 181 -19.46 -3.57 -3.83
N THR A 182 -19.86 -2.42 -3.29
CA THR A 182 -19.92 -2.21 -1.83
C THR A 182 -20.90 -3.16 -1.15
N LYS A 183 -22.07 -3.38 -1.74
CA LYS A 183 -23.08 -4.30 -1.19
C LYS A 183 -22.64 -5.76 -1.25
N ASN A 184 -21.96 -6.14 -2.33
CA ASN A 184 -21.42 -7.48 -2.53
C ASN A 184 -20.05 -7.37 -3.21
N ASN A 185 -18.97 -7.53 -2.44
CA ASN A 185 -17.61 -7.37 -2.94
C ASN A 185 -17.26 -8.36 -4.07
N TRP A 186 -17.96 -9.48 -4.16
CA TRP A 186 -17.75 -10.47 -5.23
C TRP A 186 -18.46 -10.10 -6.53
N ASP A 187 -19.36 -9.12 -6.51
CA ASP A 187 -20.07 -8.65 -7.71
C ASP A 187 -19.25 -7.62 -8.49
N GLY A 188 -18.08 -8.04 -8.93
CA GLY A 188 -17.13 -7.27 -9.73
C GLY A 188 -15.90 -6.72 -8.98
N GLY A 189 -15.85 -6.81 -7.64
CA GLY A 189 -14.68 -6.34 -6.87
C GLY A 189 -13.46 -7.26 -6.96
N VAL A 190 -13.68 -8.55 -7.08
CA VAL A 190 -12.60 -9.51 -7.37
C VAL A 190 -12.57 -9.77 -8.87
N GLN A 191 -11.43 -9.49 -9.50
CA GLN A 191 -11.29 -9.52 -10.95
C GLN A 191 -10.10 -10.37 -11.35
N LEU A 192 -10.24 -11.22 -12.35
CA LEU A 192 -9.14 -11.99 -12.92
C LEU A 192 -8.50 -11.25 -14.10
N LYS A 193 -7.38 -11.75 -14.55
CA LYS A 193 -6.72 -11.26 -15.77
C LYS A 193 -7.64 -11.49 -16.98
N ASP A 194 -7.60 -10.57 -17.92
CA ASP A 194 -8.35 -10.69 -19.18
C ASP A 194 -8.03 -12.00 -19.88
N GLY A 195 -9.07 -12.66 -20.40
CA GLY A 195 -8.99 -13.97 -21.05
C GLY A 195 -9.02 -15.17 -20.08
N VAL A 196 -9.07 -14.95 -18.77
CA VAL A 196 -9.31 -16.00 -17.78
C VAL A 196 -10.81 -16.15 -17.54
N ASP A 197 -11.29 -17.39 -17.54
CA ASP A 197 -12.69 -17.74 -17.31
C ASP A 197 -13.08 -17.44 -15.84
N SER A 198 -13.69 -16.29 -15.62
CA SER A 198 -14.11 -15.84 -14.31
C SER A 198 -15.24 -16.67 -13.71
N GLU A 199 -16.16 -17.20 -14.54
CA GLU A 199 -17.26 -18.03 -14.08
C GLU A 199 -16.75 -19.34 -13.48
N LYS A 200 -15.70 -19.89 -14.09
CA LYS A 200 -15.04 -21.11 -13.61
C LYS A 200 -14.21 -20.88 -12.35
N PHE A 201 -13.42 -19.79 -12.29
CA PHE A 201 -12.39 -19.67 -11.26
C PHE A 201 -12.82 -18.85 -10.05
N LEU A 202 -13.68 -17.84 -10.16
CA LEU A 202 -14.11 -17.06 -8.98
C LEU A 202 -14.78 -17.90 -7.89
N PRO A 203 -15.63 -18.89 -8.20
CA PRO A 203 -16.17 -19.78 -7.17
C PRO A 203 -15.11 -20.61 -6.45
N GLN A 204 -14.02 -20.95 -7.15
CA GLN A 204 -12.91 -21.71 -6.58
C GLN A 204 -12.02 -20.85 -5.66
N ILE A 205 -11.91 -19.56 -5.97
CA ILE A 205 -11.11 -18.58 -5.19
C ILE A 205 -11.85 -18.18 -3.93
N LYS A 206 -13.16 -18.04 -4.01
CA LYS A 206 -14.00 -17.54 -2.91
C LYS A 206 -13.94 -18.44 -1.68
N SER A 207 -13.73 -17.81 -0.52
CA SER A 207 -13.98 -18.38 0.78
C SER A 207 -15.14 -17.63 1.43
N ASP A 208 -16.03 -18.34 2.09
CA ASP A 208 -17.15 -17.76 2.84
C ASP A 208 -16.75 -17.38 4.28
N GLU A 209 -15.59 -17.84 4.73
CA GLU A 209 -15.06 -17.56 6.05
C GLU A 209 -13.64 -16.99 5.93
N ALA A 210 -13.30 -16.10 6.88
CA ALA A 210 -11.95 -15.54 6.99
C ALA A 210 -10.94 -16.64 7.39
N PHE A 211 -9.77 -16.58 6.80
CA PHE A 211 -8.64 -17.41 7.20
C PHE A 211 -8.09 -16.95 8.55
N LYS A 212 -7.44 -17.88 9.26
CA LYS A 212 -6.74 -17.56 10.51
C LYS A 212 -5.73 -16.43 10.26
N MET A 213 -5.75 -15.43 11.11
CA MET A 213 -4.86 -14.27 11.03
C MET A 213 -4.44 -13.82 12.44
N PRO A 214 -3.37 -13.02 12.58
CA PRO A 214 -3.01 -12.39 13.85
C PRO A 214 -4.18 -11.59 14.43
N PRO A 215 -4.29 -11.47 15.76
CA PRO A 215 -5.35 -10.72 16.41
C PRO A 215 -5.32 -9.24 15.96
N VAL A 216 -6.50 -8.73 15.59
CA VAL A 216 -6.67 -7.32 15.21
C VAL A 216 -8.09 -6.86 15.57
N THR A 217 -8.23 -5.64 16.06
CA THR A 217 -9.53 -5.00 16.21
C THR A 217 -10.04 -4.56 14.84
N ILE A 218 -11.12 -5.17 14.36
CA ILE A 218 -11.73 -4.84 13.08
C ILE A 218 -12.77 -3.74 13.31
N MET A 219 -12.60 -2.62 12.66
CA MET A 219 -13.55 -1.49 12.68
C MET A 219 -14.51 -1.58 11.49
N ASP A 220 -15.72 -1.04 11.64
CA ASP A 220 -16.57 -0.77 10.49
C ASP A 220 -15.86 0.14 9.48
N THR A 221 -16.05 -0.12 8.19
CA THR A 221 -15.28 0.54 7.13
C THR A 221 -15.36 2.06 7.15
N PRO A 222 -16.52 2.72 7.41
CA PRO A 222 -16.58 4.18 7.55
C PRO A 222 -15.75 4.72 8.74
N LYS A 223 -15.76 4.00 9.87
CA LYS A 223 -14.93 4.34 11.03
C LYS A 223 -13.45 4.15 10.72
N ALA A 224 -13.10 3.04 10.06
CA ALA A 224 -11.73 2.79 9.63
C ALA A 224 -11.20 3.89 8.69
N TYR A 225 -12.01 4.34 7.73
CA TYR A 225 -11.65 5.45 6.85
C TYR A 225 -11.30 6.72 7.64
N SER A 226 -12.16 7.12 8.58
CA SER A 226 -11.90 8.30 9.43
C SER A 226 -10.67 8.09 10.30
N PHE A 227 -10.57 6.93 10.97
CA PHE A 227 -9.46 6.60 11.85
C PHE A 227 -8.11 6.66 11.11
N VAL A 228 -8.01 6.05 9.93
CA VAL A 228 -6.78 6.05 9.12
C VAL A 228 -6.38 7.48 8.75
N LEU A 229 -7.31 8.32 8.30
CA LEU A 229 -7.00 9.69 7.92
C LEU A 229 -6.61 10.58 9.11
N ASP A 230 -7.08 10.25 10.30
CA ASP A 230 -6.73 11.00 11.51
C ASP A 230 -5.40 10.53 12.12
N ASN A 231 -5.08 9.23 12.04
CA ASN A 231 -4.02 8.62 12.84
C ASN A 231 -2.85 8.05 12.05
N ALA A 232 -2.98 7.73 10.74
CA ALA A 232 -1.89 7.11 10.00
C ALA A 232 -0.73 8.08 9.71
N GLY A 233 0.47 7.50 9.55
CA GLY A 233 1.71 8.21 9.24
C GLY A 233 2.47 8.67 10.49
N ALA A 234 3.61 9.29 10.26
CA ALA A 234 4.44 9.89 11.30
C ALA A 234 3.74 11.15 11.85
N ASN A 235 2.83 10.95 12.79
CA ASN A 235 1.96 12.00 13.31
C ASN A 235 2.33 12.49 14.72
N PHE A 236 3.35 11.91 15.31
CA PHE A 236 3.87 12.32 16.63
C PHE A 236 5.28 12.92 16.47
N PRO A 237 5.59 14.01 17.20
CA PRO A 237 4.70 14.83 17.99
C PRO A 237 3.74 15.68 17.15
N LYS A 238 4.00 15.81 15.85
CA LYS A 238 3.16 16.57 14.93
C LYS A 238 3.33 16.05 13.48
N ARG A 239 2.20 15.79 12.81
CA ARG A 239 2.21 15.44 11.41
C ARG A 239 2.85 16.57 10.57
N ASP A 240 3.73 16.20 9.65
CA ASP A 240 4.41 17.16 8.78
C ASP A 240 3.49 17.73 7.66
N ALA A 241 4.05 18.64 6.87
CA ALA A 241 3.30 19.29 5.79
C ALA A 241 3.00 18.34 4.63
N VAL A 242 3.86 17.33 4.37
CA VAL A 242 3.68 16.35 3.31
C VAL A 242 2.50 15.45 3.62
N ASP A 243 2.50 14.79 4.77
CA ASP A 243 1.41 13.93 5.22
C ASP A 243 0.10 14.70 5.38
N SER A 244 0.15 15.91 5.93
CA SER A 244 -1.02 16.80 6.04
C SER A 244 -1.63 17.11 4.68
N ARG A 245 -0.82 17.35 3.65
CA ARG A 245 -1.26 17.57 2.27
C ARG A 245 -1.84 16.30 1.65
N VAL A 246 -1.19 15.15 1.85
CA VAL A 246 -1.68 13.85 1.37
C VAL A 246 -3.05 13.54 1.98
N ILE A 247 -3.21 13.66 3.29
CA ILE A 247 -4.50 13.46 3.98
C ILE A 247 -5.57 14.40 3.43
N LYS A 248 -5.24 15.69 3.25
CA LYS A 248 -6.17 16.67 2.65
C LYS A 248 -6.58 16.28 1.24
N THR A 249 -5.64 15.81 0.41
CA THR A 249 -5.89 15.28 -0.94
C THR A 249 -6.90 14.14 -0.91
N VAL A 250 -6.70 13.16 -0.01
CA VAL A 250 -7.61 12.02 0.15
C VAL A 250 -9.00 12.48 0.60
N ARG A 251 -9.10 13.37 1.59
CA ARG A 251 -10.40 13.89 2.08
C ARG A 251 -11.17 14.59 0.97
N MET A 252 -10.52 15.48 0.23
CA MET A 252 -11.14 16.26 -0.86
C MET A 252 -11.42 15.39 -2.09
N GLY A 253 -10.74 14.28 -2.30
CA GLY A 253 -10.78 13.50 -3.54
C GLY A 253 -10.20 14.26 -4.74
N LYS A 254 -9.29 15.21 -4.50
CA LYS A 254 -8.69 16.08 -5.52
C LYS A 254 -7.20 16.21 -5.27
N ALA A 255 -6.40 16.16 -6.35
CA ALA A 255 -4.97 16.40 -6.25
C ALA A 255 -4.65 17.83 -5.78
N ILE A 256 -3.65 17.95 -4.92
CA ILE A 256 -3.05 19.21 -4.51
C ILE A 256 -1.67 19.26 -5.14
N TYR A 257 -1.40 20.28 -5.94
CA TYR A 257 -0.16 20.43 -6.70
C TYR A 257 0.23 21.90 -6.80
N VAL A 258 1.50 22.15 -7.14
CA VAL A 258 2.01 23.49 -7.41
C VAL A 258 1.60 23.88 -8.84
N LYS A 259 0.95 25.03 -8.99
CA LYS A 259 0.60 25.57 -10.30
C LYS A 259 1.88 25.86 -11.07
N ASP A 260 1.90 25.51 -12.35
CA ASP A 260 3.04 25.70 -13.25
C ASP A 260 4.33 25.00 -12.78
N ALA A 261 4.21 23.92 -12.02
CA ALA A 261 5.34 23.09 -11.64
C ALA A 261 6.02 22.49 -12.89
N PRO A 262 7.34 22.24 -12.83
CA PRO A 262 8.07 21.72 -13.96
C PRO A 262 7.55 20.33 -14.36
N GLU A 263 7.32 20.15 -15.67
CA GLU A 263 7.08 18.84 -16.23
C GLU A 263 8.41 18.09 -16.33
N PHE A 264 8.44 16.88 -15.80
CA PHE A 264 9.63 16.05 -15.87
C PHE A 264 9.52 15.08 -17.04
N VAL A 265 10.52 15.11 -17.92
CA VAL A 265 10.70 14.13 -19.00
C VAL A 265 11.76 13.12 -18.55
N SER A 266 11.35 11.87 -18.32
CA SER A 266 12.29 10.82 -17.95
C SER A 266 13.30 10.58 -19.08
N PRO A 267 14.61 10.64 -18.80
CA PRO A 267 15.62 10.25 -19.78
C PRO A 267 15.77 8.73 -19.95
N TYR A 268 15.08 7.95 -19.12
CA TYR A 268 15.28 6.50 -19.00
C TYR A 268 14.20 5.68 -19.70
N VAL A 269 12.95 6.17 -19.70
CA VAL A 269 11.80 5.45 -20.26
C VAL A 269 10.80 6.41 -20.88
N LYS A 270 10.08 5.96 -21.90
CA LYS A 270 8.88 6.63 -22.37
C LYS A 270 7.76 6.43 -21.34
N ARG A 271 7.31 7.50 -20.71
CA ARG A 271 6.25 7.44 -19.71
C ARG A 271 4.92 6.99 -20.32
N ARG A 272 4.16 6.24 -19.54
CA ARG A 272 2.79 5.79 -19.89
C ARG A 272 1.75 6.87 -19.64
N LEU A 273 1.99 7.72 -18.64
CA LEU A 273 1.14 8.84 -18.29
C LEU A 273 1.63 10.14 -18.95
N PRO A 274 0.75 11.11 -19.21
CA PRO A 274 1.15 12.41 -19.74
C PRO A 274 2.02 13.18 -18.75
N ALA A 275 2.78 14.16 -19.24
CA ALA A 275 3.73 14.93 -18.45
C ALA A 275 3.05 15.68 -17.29
N ASP A 276 1.81 16.11 -17.50
CA ASP A 276 1.01 16.81 -16.49
C ASP A 276 0.21 15.90 -15.54
N SER A 277 0.55 14.60 -15.47
CA SER A 277 -0.09 13.64 -14.56
C SER A 277 -0.08 14.06 -13.06
N TYR A 278 0.85 14.95 -12.69
CA TYR A 278 0.91 15.51 -11.34
C TYR A 278 -0.36 16.32 -10.99
N LYS A 279 -1.05 16.91 -11.97
CA LYS A 279 -2.34 17.59 -11.77
C LYS A 279 -3.45 16.61 -11.37
N GLN A 280 -3.23 15.31 -11.58
CA GLN A 280 -4.10 14.22 -11.17
C GLN A 280 -3.50 13.41 -10.00
N GLY A 281 -2.41 13.89 -9.40
CA GLY A 281 -1.80 13.31 -8.20
C GLY A 281 -0.72 12.26 -8.45
N ILE A 282 -0.33 12.00 -9.70
CA ILE A 282 0.82 11.12 -9.99
C ILE A 282 2.01 11.98 -10.39
N ILE A 283 2.96 12.08 -9.49
CA ILE A 283 4.10 12.98 -9.59
C ILE A 283 5.36 12.28 -10.14
N THR A 284 6.25 13.08 -10.67
CA THR A 284 7.58 12.67 -11.17
C THR A 284 8.71 13.42 -10.49
N ASP A 285 8.35 14.49 -9.77
CA ASP A 285 9.28 15.35 -9.05
C ASP A 285 8.57 15.92 -7.84
N ILE A 286 9.24 15.92 -6.70
CA ILE A 286 8.66 16.39 -5.44
C ILE A 286 8.29 17.89 -5.48
N ARG A 287 8.95 18.68 -6.34
CA ARG A 287 8.61 20.11 -6.54
C ARG A 287 7.21 20.32 -7.10
N GLN A 288 6.63 19.29 -7.74
CA GLN A 288 5.25 19.34 -8.24
C GLN A 288 4.20 19.40 -7.12
N VAL A 289 4.61 19.06 -5.91
CA VAL A 289 3.75 19.03 -4.70
C VAL A 289 4.30 19.88 -3.55
N GLY A 290 5.26 20.76 -3.81
CA GLY A 290 5.81 21.70 -2.84
C GLY A 290 7.20 21.35 -2.31
N GLY A 291 7.78 20.22 -2.73
CA GLY A 291 9.13 19.81 -2.33
C GLY A 291 9.25 19.29 -0.90
N LEU A 292 10.47 19.23 -0.41
CA LEU A 292 10.74 18.88 0.99
C LEU A 292 10.21 19.94 1.92
N PRO A 293 9.61 19.56 3.06
CA PRO A 293 9.17 20.51 4.06
C PRO A 293 10.37 21.23 4.67
N GLU A 294 10.25 22.53 4.88
CA GLU A 294 11.21 23.27 5.68
C GLU A 294 10.84 23.13 7.17
N TYR A 295 11.72 22.52 7.92
CA TYR A 295 11.59 22.47 9.38
C TYR A 295 12.15 23.77 9.96
N LYS A 296 11.28 24.51 10.65
CA LYS A 296 11.65 25.74 11.36
C LYS A 296 11.42 25.53 12.86
N GLY A 297 12.44 25.72 13.64
CA GLY A 297 12.42 25.58 15.08
C GLY A 297 13.65 24.86 15.60
N GLU A 298 13.83 24.94 16.91
CA GLU A 298 14.85 24.16 17.60
C GLU A 298 14.44 22.67 17.58
N PRO A 299 15.40 21.76 17.46
CA PRO A 299 15.15 20.35 17.68
C PRO A 299 14.52 20.09 19.04
N TYR A 300 13.73 19.06 19.17
CA TYR A 300 13.30 18.60 20.48
C TYR A 300 14.54 18.21 21.30
N ALA A 301 14.50 18.54 22.61
CA ALA A 301 15.48 17.98 23.55
C ALA A 301 15.25 16.47 23.64
N ASP A 302 16.32 15.72 23.49
CA ASP A 302 16.42 14.27 23.60
C ASP A 302 17.77 14.03 24.29
N THR A 303 17.73 13.97 25.60
CA THR A 303 18.93 14.09 26.46
C THR A 303 19.78 12.82 26.41
N ASP A 304 19.16 11.67 26.30
CA ASP A 304 19.86 10.36 26.25
C ASP A 304 20.03 9.81 24.82
N ASN A 305 19.45 10.49 23.81
CA ASN A 305 19.53 10.15 22.39
C ASN A 305 18.91 8.80 22.04
N ASP A 306 17.81 8.45 22.69
CA ASP A 306 17.05 7.23 22.38
C ASP A 306 15.99 7.44 21.28
N GLY A 307 15.78 8.69 20.84
CA GLY A 307 14.82 9.09 19.81
C GLY A 307 13.45 9.51 20.39
N MET A 308 13.29 9.52 21.71
CA MET A 308 12.10 10.05 22.37
C MET A 308 12.36 11.47 22.88
N PRO A 309 11.49 12.45 22.61
CA PRO A 309 11.66 13.79 23.17
C PRO A 309 11.49 13.80 24.70
N ASP A 310 12.38 14.47 25.43
CA ASP A 310 12.32 14.63 26.90
C ASP A 310 10.92 15.00 27.41
N VAL A 311 10.23 15.93 26.71
CA VAL A 311 8.88 16.37 27.08
C VAL A 311 7.84 15.27 26.98
N TRP A 312 8.03 14.36 26.04
CA TRP A 312 7.15 13.20 25.87
C TRP A 312 7.40 12.17 26.97
N GLU A 313 8.66 11.88 27.25
CA GLU A 313 9.06 10.94 28.29
C GLU A 313 8.54 11.35 29.66
N VAL A 314 8.78 12.62 30.05
CA VAL A 314 8.24 13.17 31.30
C VAL A 314 6.72 13.06 31.36
N ALA A 315 6.01 13.37 30.28
CA ALA A 315 4.55 13.26 30.19
C ALA A 315 4.04 11.83 30.35
N ASN A 316 4.85 10.83 29.97
CA ASN A 316 4.53 9.40 30.05
C ASN A 316 5.19 8.67 31.24
N GLY A 317 5.84 9.42 32.15
CA GLY A 317 6.45 8.88 33.38
C GLY A 317 7.76 8.13 33.10
N LEU A 318 8.41 8.40 31.98
CA LEU A 318 9.74 7.90 31.62
C LEU A 318 10.81 8.89 32.10
N ASN A 319 12.07 8.43 32.11
CA ASN A 319 13.21 9.23 32.54
C ASN A 319 14.03 9.68 31.33
N PRO A 320 14.09 11.01 31.03
CA PRO A 320 14.84 11.55 29.87
C PRO A 320 16.35 11.33 29.89
N ASN A 321 16.87 10.59 30.84
CA ASN A 321 18.31 10.26 30.95
C ASN A 321 18.55 8.74 30.90
N ASP A 322 17.56 7.94 30.55
CA ASP A 322 17.63 6.46 30.58
C ASP A 322 17.09 5.90 29.24
N PRO A 323 17.99 5.66 28.25
CA PRO A 323 17.63 5.29 26.90
C PRO A 323 17.03 3.87 26.78
#